data_308dc5844ce63a20d9e1459d59e5cdfe
#
_entry.id   308dc5844ce63a20d9e1459d59e5cdfe
#
_cell.length_a   1.000
_cell.length_b   1.000
_cell.length_c   1.000
_cell.angle_alpha   90.00
_cell.angle_beta   90.00
_cell.angle_gamma   90.00
#
_symmetry.space_group_name_H-M   'P 1'
#
loop_
_entity.id
_entity.type
_entity.pdbx_description
1 polymer ?
#
loop_
_entity_poly.entity_id
_entity_poly.type
_entity_poly.pdbx_seq_one_letter_code
_entity_poly.pdbx_strand_id
1 'polypeptide(L)'
;MTQSIMNPKVEFFFAKAKNWKEEYEQLRMIALDCGLTEELKWGCPCYTFQKRNIVLIHGFKEYCALLFMKGALLHDAEKILIQQTENVQSARQIRFTNFRKIVQLEPIIKSYIYEAIEVEKSGLKVVFKKSMELIFPEEFQNKLDKMPALKKAFEALTPGR
;
A
#
# COMPACT_ATOMS: atom_id res chain seq x y z
N MET A 1 -2.22 -7.63 -25.76
CA MET A 1 -2.62 -7.03 -24.87
C MET A 1 -3.09 -7.84 -23.91
N THR A 2 -2.75 -7.72 -22.88
CA THR A 2 -3.10 -8.43 -21.96
C THR A 2 -4.26 -7.99 -21.46
N GLN A 3 -5.15 -8.65 -21.28
CA GLN A 3 -6.22 -8.29 -20.86
C GLN A 3 -6.30 -8.57 -19.51
N SER A 4 -6.34 -7.72 -18.67
CA SER A 4 -6.56 -7.91 -17.29
C SER A 4 -8.00 -8.18 -17.15
N ILE A 5 -8.35 -9.15 -16.42
CA ILE A 5 -9.73 -9.54 -16.27
C ILE A 5 -10.40 -8.88 -15.10
N MET A 6 -11.52 -8.26 -15.33
CA MET A 6 -12.30 -7.65 -14.29
C MET A 6 -13.00 -8.74 -13.51
N ASN A 7 -13.09 -8.59 -12.21
CA ASN A 7 -13.68 -9.59 -11.34
C ASN A 7 -15.13 -9.22 -11.03
N PRO A 8 -16.09 -10.05 -11.39
CA PRO A 8 -17.50 -9.76 -11.12
C PRO A 8 -17.80 -9.48 -9.64
N LYS A 9 -17.06 -10.09 -8.74
CA LYS A 9 -17.30 -9.88 -7.32
C LYS A 9 -17.00 -8.47 -6.92
N VAL A 10 -16.11 -7.82 -7.65
CA VAL A 10 -15.71 -6.46 -7.33
C VAL A 10 -16.75 -5.45 -7.84
N GLU A 11 -17.57 -5.83 -8.81
CA GLU A 11 -18.56 -4.92 -9.34
C GLU A 11 -19.48 -4.43 -8.23
N PHE A 12 -19.69 -5.21 -7.20
CA PHE A 12 -20.52 -4.86 -6.11
C PHE A 12 -19.98 -3.62 -5.43
N PHE A 13 -18.67 -3.51 -5.27
CA PHE A 13 -18.02 -2.38 -4.63
C PHE A 13 -18.35 -1.10 -5.43
N PHE A 14 -18.24 -1.17 -6.76
CA PHE A 14 -18.49 -0.02 -7.59
C PHE A 14 -19.99 0.30 -7.66
N ALA A 15 -20.82 -0.71 -7.71
CA ALA A 15 -22.26 -0.52 -7.78
C ALA A 15 -22.82 0.16 -6.54
N LYS A 16 -22.27 -0.15 -5.36
CA LYS A 16 -22.80 0.44 -4.18
C LYS A 16 -22.10 1.70 -3.76
N ALA A 17 -21.13 2.18 -4.49
CA ALA A 17 -20.41 3.37 -4.11
C ALA A 17 -21.32 4.57 -4.22
N LYS A 18 -21.40 5.35 -3.15
CA LYS A 18 -22.21 6.54 -3.18
C LYS A 18 -21.34 7.72 -3.48
N ASN A 19 -20.10 7.70 -3.03
CA ASN A 19 -19.19 8.78 -3.30
C ASN A 19 -18.04 8.16 -4.04
N TRP A 20 -17.32 8.93 -4.79
CA TRP A 20 -16.09 8.53 -5.46
C TRP A 20 -16.27 7.49 -6.56
N LYS A 21 -17.47 7.32 -7.06
CA LYS A 21 -17.71 6.32 -8.08
C LYS A 21 -16.83 6.49 -9.31
N GLU A 22 -16.77 7.69 -9.85
CA GLU A 22 -15.99 7.96 -11.03
C GLU A 22 -14.50 7.82 -10.72
N GLU A 23 -14.12 8.25 -9.54
CA GLU A 23 -12.74 8.18 -9.11
C GLU A 23 -12.33 6.71 -8.98
N TYR A 24 -13.18 5.90 -8.39
CA TYR A 24 -12.89 4.48 -8.24
C TYR A 24 -12.76 3.82 -9.61
N GLU A 25 -13.64 4.16 -10.54
CA GLU A 25 -13.60 3.55 -11.86
C GLU A 25 -12.34 3.92 -12.61
N GLN A 26 -11.89 5.17 -12.45
CA GLN A 26 -10.68 5.60 -13.11
C GLN A 26 -9.45 4.88 -12.52
N LEU A 27 -9.42 4.75 -11.20
CA LEU A 27 -8.33 4.04 -10.55
C LEU A 27 -8.33 2.56 -10.97
N ARG A 28 -9.51 1.99 -11.14
CA ARG A 28 -9.66 0.61 -11.60
C ARG A 28 -9.02 0.45 -12.96
N MET A 29 -9.33 1.36 -13.88
CA MET A 29 -8.79 1.29 -15.22
C MET A 29 -7.28 1.43 -15.21
N ILE A 30 -6.76 2.34 -14.41
CA ILE A 30 -5.32 2.54 -14.32
C ILE A 30 -4.64 1.26 -13.84
N ALA A 31 -5.17 0.63 -12.80
CA ALA A 31 -4.58 -0.58 -12.25
C ALA A 31 -4.63 -1.72 -13.25
N LEU A 32 -5.77 -1.88 -13.93
CA LEU A 32 -5.90 -2.94 -14.90
C LEU A 32 -5.00 -2.71 -16.12
N ASP A 33 -4.79 -1.45 -16.49
CA ASP A 33 -3.92 -1.15 -17.60
C ASP A 33 -2.48 -1.51 -17.29
N CYS A 34 -2.12 -1.62 -16.03
CA CYS A 34 -0.78 -2.00 -15.64
C CYS A 34 -0.61 -3.52 -15.61
N GLY A 35 -1.62 -4.25 -16.03
CA GLY A 35 -1.53 -5.70 -16.09
C GLY A 35 -1.82 -6.45 -14.82
N LEU A 36 -2.45 -5.78 -13.86
CA LEU A 36 -2.74 -6.43 -12.60
C LEU A 36 -4.05 -7.20 -12.68
N THR A 37 -4.23 -8.15 -11.80
CA THR A 37 -5.44 -8.94 -11.72
C THR A 37 -6.33 -8.37 -10.62
N GLU A 38 -7.62 -8.23 -10.90
CA GLU A 38 -8.54 -7.66 -9.94
C GLU A 38 -9.12 -8.73 -9.04
N GLU A 39 -9.09 -8.53 -7.74
CA GLU A 39 -9.66 -9.45 -6.77
C GLU A 39 -10.37 -8.66 -5.69
N LEU A 40 -11.26 -9.31 -4.97
CA LEU A 40 -11.95 -8.66 -3.87
C LEU A 40 -11.30 -9.12 -2.58
N LYS A 41 -10.73 -8.22 -1.82
CA LYS A 41 -10.11 -8.53 -0.56
C LYS A 41 -10.47 -7.46 0.45
N TRP A 42 -10.75 -7.86 1.65
CA TRP A 42 -11.12 -6.93 2.72
C TRP A 42 -12.26 -6.00 2.30
N GLY A 43 -13.15 -6.50 1.45
CA GLY A 43 -14.29 -5.73 1.00
C GLY A 43 -13.94 -4.66 -0.02
N CYS A 44 -12.72 -4.66 -0.55
CA CYS A 44 -12.25 -3.64 -1.49
C CYS A 44 -11.64 -4.25 -2.73
N PRO A 45 -11.58 -3.50 -3.84
CA PRO A 45 -10.90 -4.00 -5.03
C PRO A 45 -9.40 -4.03 -4.74
N CYS A 46 -8.78 -5.17 -4.91
CA CYS A 46 -7.36 -5.34 -4.70
C CYS A 46 -6.76 -5.81 -6.01
N TYR A 47 -5.65 -5.23 -6.41
CA TYR A 47 -5.02 -5.55 -7.66
C TYR A 47 -3.70 -6.27 -7.39
N THR A 48 -3.56 -7.46 -7.99
CA THR A 48 -2.46 -8.34 -7.65
C THR A 48 -1.57 -8.64 -8.85
N PHE A 49 -0.36 -9.09 -8.57
CA PHE A 49 0.57 -9.49 -9.60
C PHE A 49 1.09 -10.85 -9.15
N GLN A 50 0.81 -11.88 -9.91
CA GLN A 50 1.20 -13.25 -9.58
C GLN A 50 0.78 -13.58 -8.15
N LYS A 51 -0.47 -13.27 -7.85
CA LYS A 51 -1.10 -13.54 -6.57
C LYS A 51 -0.56 -12.72 -5.41
N ARG A 52 0.28 -11.74 -5.66
CA ARG A 52 0.78 -10.89 -4.60
C ARG A 52 0.06 -9.56 -4.67
N ASN A 53 -0.39 -9.06 -3.54
CA ASN A 53 -1.16 -7.83 -3.51
C ASN A 53 -0.27 -6.62 -3.79
N ILE A 54 -0.65 -5.82 -4.76
CA ILE A 54 0.13 -4.64 -5.14
C ILE A 54 -0.56 -3.37 -4.66
N VAL A 55 -1.78 -3.13 -5.10
CA VAL A 55 -2.51 -1.94 -4.69
C VAL A 55 -3.96 -2.28 -4.40
N LEU A 56 -4.62 -1.39 -3.67
CA LEU A 56 -6.00 -1.60 -3.27
C LEU A 56 -6.71 -0.25 -3.33
N ILE A 57 -7.95 -0.24 -3.79
CA ILE A 57 -8.72 0.98 -3.85
C ILE A 57 -9.62 1.01 -2.63
N HIS A 58 -9.62 2.08 -1.90
CA HIS A 58 -10.53 2.23 -0.79
C HIS A 58 -10.96 3.71 -0.69
N GLY A 59 -11.97 3.98 0.09
CA GLY A 59 -12.50 5.32 0.19
C GLY A 59 -12.95 5.65 1.58
N PHE A 60 -13.00 6.94 1.86
CA PHE A 60 -13.41 7.43 3.14
C PHE A 60 -14.33 8.61 2.86
N LYS A 61 -14.83 9.22 3.88
CA LYS A 61 -15.74 10.32 3.70
C LYS A 61 -15.07 11.50 3.00
N GLU A 62 -13.86 11.78 3.39
CA GLU A 62 -13.16 12.96 2.87
C GLU A 62 -12.29 12.74 1.64
N TYR A 63 -12.00 11.54 1.29
CA TYR A 63 -11.14 11.26 0.14
C TYR A 63 -11.22 9.79 -0.27
N CYS A 64 -10.80 9.49 -1.48
CA CYS A 64 -10.61 8.11 -1.87
C CYS A 64 -9.11 7.93 -2.06
N ALA A 65 -8.65 6.71 -2.07
CA ALA A 65 -7.22 6.46 -2.10
C ALA A 65 -6.84 5.20 -2.84
N LEU A 66 -5.62 5.20 -3.36
CA LEU A 66 -5.02 4.02 -3.91
C LEU A 66 -3.93 3.65 -2.93
N LEU A 67 -4.05 2.51 -2.28
CA LEU A 67 -3.12 2.08 -1.26
C LEU A 67 -2.09 1.14 -1.85
N PHE A 68 -0.82 1.46 -1.70
CA PHE A 68 0.26 0.61 -2.17
C PHE A 68 0.71 -0.25 -0.99
N MET A 69 0.55 -1.54 -1.11
CA MET A 69 0.79 -2.46 0.01
C MET A 69 2.21 -2.36 0.58
N LYS A 70 3.19 -2.14 -0.27
CA LYS A 70 4.55 -1.95 0.18
C LYS A 70 5.04 -0.57 -0.20
N GLY A 71 4.17 0.42 -0.07
CA GLY A 71 4.49 1.78 -0.45
C GLY A 71 5.74 2.34 0.20
N ALA A 72 6.06 1.85 1.40
CA ALA A 72 7.24 2.33 2.10
C ALA A 72 8.53 2.02 1.34
N LEU A 73 8.50 1.08 0.40
CA LEU A 73 9.67 0.71 -0.36
C LEU A 73 9.78 1.45 -1.70
N LEU A 74 8.79 2.29 -2.01
CA LEU A 74 8.81 3.04 -3.26
C LEU A 74 9.61 4.32 -3.08
N HIS A 75 10.18 4.84 -4.16
CA HIS A 75 11.00 6.04 -4.09
C HIS A 75 10.17 7.29 -3.86
N ASP A 76 8.91 7.27 -4.24
CA ASP A 76 8.01 8.41 -4.07
C ASP A 76 8.63 9.69 -4.65
N ALA A 77 9.06 9.62 -5.89
CA ALA A 77 9.69 10.75 -6.55
C ALA A 77 8.86 12.03 -6.53
N GLU A 78 7.54 11.89 -6.55
CA GLU A 78 6.67 13.06 -6.56
C GLU A 78 6.23 13.47 -5.16
N LYS A 79 6.67 12.74 -4.15
CA LYS A 79 6.31 13.02 -2.76
C LYS A 79 4.81 13.08 -2.52
N ILE A 80 4.12 12.08 -3.03
CA ILE A 80 2.66 12.03 -2.89
C ILE A 80 2.16 10.86 -2.05
N LEU A 81 3.06 10.00 -1.59
CA LEU A 81 2.64 8.87 -0.78
C LEU A 81 2.44 9.30 0.67
N ILE A 82 1.35 8.90 1.26
CA ILE A 82 1.01 9.28 2.61
C ILE A 82 0.93 8.05 3.50
N GLN A 83 1.52 8.15 4.68
CA GLN A 83 1.44 7.10 5.66
C GLN A 83 0.18 7.40 6.45
N GLN A 84 -0.77 6.51 6.42
CA GLN A 84 -2.07 6.75 7.01
C GLN A 84 -2.00 6.99 8.52
N THR A 85 -1.24 6.22 9.23
CA THR A 85 -1.02 6.44 10.65
C THR A 85 0.41 6.00 10.96
N GLU A 86 0.93 6.42 12.08
CA GLU A 86 2.26 6.05 12.47
C GLU A 86 2.46 4.57 12.60
N ASN A 87 1.41 3.83 12.85
CA ASN A 87 1.53 2.39 13.02
C ASN A 87 1.54 1.60 11.73
N VAL A 88 1.21 2.24 10.61
CA VAL A 88 1.18 1.55 9.34
C VAL A 88 2.58 1.63 8.76
N GLN A 89 3.35 0.58 8.88
CA GLN A 89 4.75 0.59 8.46
C GLN A 89 5.02 0.27 7.00
N SER A 90 4.20 -0.54 6.39
CA SER A 90 4.42 -0.96 5.02
C SER A 90 3.63 -0.16 3.99
N ALA A 91 2.38 0.02 4.21
CA ALA A 91 1.51 0.60 3.21
C ALA A 91 1.57 2.12 3.16
N ARG A 92 1.39 2.66 1.96
CA ARG A 92 1.33 4.11 1.77
C ARG A 92 0.23 4.37 0.77
N GLN A 93 -0.46 5.48 0.87
CA GLN A 93 -1.57 5.75 -0.03
C GLN A 93 -1.41 7.06 -0.78
N ILE A 94 -2.01 7.14 -1.96
CA ILE A 94 -2.12 8.38 -2.68
C ILE A 94 -3.59 8.74 -2.53
N ARG A 95 -3.87 9.93 -2.03
CA ARG A 95 -5.25 10.38 -1.78
C ARG A 95 -5.75 11.28 -2.88
N PHE A 96 -7.02 11.14 -3.22
CA PHE A 96 -7.63 11.93 -4.25
C PHE A 96 -8.97 12.49 -3.78
N THR A 97 -9.27 13.71 -4.17
CA THR A 97 -10.53 14.32 -3.80
C THR A 97 -11.33 14.72 -5.05
N ASN A 98 -10.81 14.48 -6.24
CA ASN A 98 -11.58 14.69 -7.44
C ASN A 98 -11.04 13.88 -8.62
N PHE A 99 -11.91 13.62 -9.57
CA PHE A 99 -11.61 12.81 -10.72
C PHE A 99 -10.49 13.40 -11.60
N ARG A 100 -10.54 14.70 -11.78
CA ARG A 100 -9.57 15.35 -12.63
C ARG A 100 -8.13 15.13 -12.17
N LYS A 101 -7.93 15.13 -10.88
CA LYS A 101 -6.59 14.93 -10.34
C LYS A 101 -6.07 13.54 -10.68
N ILE A 102 -6.95 12.54 -10.68
CA ILE A 102 -6.55 11.18 -11.01
C ILE A 102 -6.13 11.13 -12.46
N VAL A 103 -6.87 11.78 -13.34
CA VAL A 103 -6.56 11.79 -14.74
C VAL A 103 -5.22 12.50 -14.98
N GLN A 104 -5.00 13.62 -14.29
CA GLN A 104 -3.76 14.34 -14.43
C GLN A 104 -2.56 13.54 -13.97
N LEU A 105 -2.73 12.76 -12.94
CA LEU A 105 -1.64 11.99 -12.38
C LEU A 105 -1.53 10.58 -12.94
N GLU A 106 -2.38 10.23 -13.89
CA GLU A 106 -2.36 8.86 -14.42
C GLU A 106 -0.98 8.33 -14.79
N PRO A 107 -0.14 9.05 -15.53
CA PRO A 107 1.17 8.53 -15.89
C PRO A 107 2.03 8.29 -14.64
N ILE A 108 1.88 9.17 -13.66
CA ILE A 108 2.66 9.07 -12.44
C ILE A 108 2.16 7.89 -11.61
N ILE A 109 0.83 7.72 -11.52
CA ILE A 109 0.25 6.61 -10.79
C ILE A 109 0.72 5.30 -11.41
N LYS A 110 0.72 5.21 -12.74
CA LYS A 110 1.15 4.01 -13.42
C LYS A 110 2.62 3.73 -13.13
N SER A 111 3.45 4.76 -13.10
CA SER A 111 4.86 4.55 -12.82
C SER A 111 5.06 4.01 -11.41
N TYR A 112 4.25 4.47 -10.46
CA TYR A 112 4.33 3.98 -9.08
C TYR A 112 3.88 2.52 -9.02
N ILE A 113 2.86 2.16 -9.79
CA ILE A 113 2.38 0.79 -9.83
C ILE A 113 3.46 -0.11 -10.43
N TYR A 114 4.12 0.33 -11.50
CA TYR A 114 5.15 -0.49 -12.11
C TYR A 114 6.33 -0.66 -11.13
N GLU A 115 6.64 0.39 -10.39
CA GLU A 115 7.71 0.28 -9.41
C GLU A 115 7.29 -0.72 -8.32
N ALA A 116 6.02 -0.67 -7.91
CA ALA A 116 5.53 -1.58 -6.89
C ALA A 116 5.61 -3.04 -7.36
N ILE A 117 5.35 -3.26 -8.64
CA ILE A 117 5.47 -4.59 -9.21
C ILE A 117 6.92 -5.04 -9.17
N GLU A 118 7.85 -4.15 -9.51
CA GLU A 118 9.25 -4.50 -9.48
C GLU A 118 9.74 -4.80 -8.07
N VAL A 119 9.24 -4.08 -7.10
CA VAL A 119 9.59 -4.32 -5.71
C VAL A 119 9.11 -5.73 -5.31
N GLU A 120 7.91 -6.12 -5.75
CA GLU A 120 7.40 -7.44 -5.42
C GLU A 120 8.24 -8.52 -6.13
N LYS A 121 8.61 -8.28 -7.36
CA LYS A 121 9.38 -9.25 -8.12
C LYS A 121 10.76 -9.44 -7.48
N SER A 122 11.30 -8.40 -6.86
CA SER A 122 12.62 -8.49 -6.28
C SER A 122 12.62 -9.20 -4.94
N GLY A 123 11.45 -9.41 -4.37
CA GLY A 123 11.36 -10.06 -3.09
C GLY A 123 11.65 -9.16 -1.89
N LEU A 124 11.76 -7.84 -2.11
CA LEU A 124 12.02 -6.94 -1.01
C LEU A 124 10.85 -6.92 -0.05
N LYS A 125 11.13 -6.77 1.22
CA LYS A 125 10.10 -6.70 2.22
C LYS A 125 10.37 -5.54 3.14
N VAL A 126 9.33 -5.00 3.74
CA VAL A 126 9.48 -3.91 4.67
C VAL A 126 9.97 -4.50 5.99
N VAL A 127 10.99 -3.91 6.55
CA VAL A 127 11.53 -4.36 7.80
C VAL A 127 10.83 -3.53 8.85
N PHE A 128 9.98 -4.16 9.64
CA PHE A 128 9.26 -3.46 10.64
C PHE A 128 10.20 -3.15 11.78
N LYS A 129 10.04 -1.94 12.36
CA LYS A 129 10.88 -1.56 13.38
C LYS A 129 10.44 -2.15 14.56
N LYS A 130 10.76 -3.13 14.94
CA LYS A 130 10.44 -3.65 16.05
C LYS A 130 11.25 -3.10 16.94
N SER A 131 11.21 -2.38 17.21
CA SER A 131 11.95 -1.86 18.15
C SER A 131 13.01 -1.36 17.65
N MET A 132 13.17 -0.99 17.12
CA MET A 132 13.87 -0.45 16.61
C MET A 132 14.96 -0.64 16.47
N GLU A 133 15.07 -0.61 16.43
CA GLU A 133 16.02 -0.58 16.35
C GLU A 133 16.60 -1.59 16.45
N LEU A 134 16.07 -2.18 16.49
CA LEU A 134 16.36 -3.13 16.79
C LEU A 134 17.16 -3.83 16.08
N ILE A 135 17.45 -3.71 15.55
CA ILE A 135 18.18 -4.15 14.74
C ILE A 135 19.28 -4.61 15.20
N PHE A 136 19.58 -5.03 15.76
CA PHE A 136 20.51 -5.21 16.35
C PHE A 136 21.16 -6.23 16.39
N PRO A 137 21.73 -6.21 16.13
CA PRO A 137 22.74 -7.00 15.95
C PRO A 137 23.15 -7.42 17.29
N GLU A 138 24.08 -8.22 17.39
CA GLU A 138 24.53 -8.59 18.59
C GLU A 138 24.91 -7.54 19.47
N GLU A 139 25.48 -6.50 19.03
CA GLU A 139 25.84 -5.43 19.79
C GLU A 139 24.63 -4.84 20.40
N PHE A 140 23.54 -4.75 19.73
CA PHE A 140 22.33 -4.16 20.23
C PHE A 140 21.74 -5.15 21.24
N GLN A 141 21.85 -6.41 20.99
CA GLN A 141 21.34 -7.42 21.87
C GLN A 141 22.09 -7.34 23.21
N ASN A 142 23.35 -7.13 23.18
CA ASN A 142 24.12 -7.01 24.37
C ASN A 142 23.70 -5.81 25.19
N LYS A 143 23.36 -4.74 24.52
CA LYS A 143 22.93 -3.57 25.21
C LYS A 143 21.60 -3.82 25.85
N LEU A 144 20.71 -4.54 25.21
CA LEU A 144 19.41 -4.84 25.74
C LEU A 144 19.60 -5.66 27.01
N ASP A 145 20.51 -6.58 27.01
CA ASP A 145 20.72 -7.43 28.14
C ASP A 145 21.30 -6.66 29.33
N LYS A 146 22.09 -5.67 29.06
CA LYS A 146 22.68 -4.89 30.11
C LYS A 146 21.85 -3.71 30.54
N MET A 147 20.83 -3.37 29.80
CA MET A 147 20.00 -2.25 30.11
C MET A 147 18.56 -2.66 30.16
N PRO A 148 18.10 -3.22 31.22
CA PRO A 148 16.74 -3.73 31.35
C PRO A 148 15.65 -2.74 30.94
N ALA A 149 15.84 -1.49 31.23
CA ALA A 149 14.83 -0.49 30.88
C ALA A 149 14.71 -0.39 29.36
N LEU A 150 15.82 -0.45 28.69
CA LEU A 150 15.84 -0.32 27.24
C LEU A 150 15.20 -1.56 26.64
N LYS A 151 15.52 -2.72 27.18
CA LYS A 151 14.98 -3.94 26.67
C LYS A 151 13.48 -3.94 26.82
N LYS A 152 13.00 -3.48 27.95
CA LYS A 152 11.60 -3.43 28.19
C LYS A 152 10.93 -2.49 27.22
N ALA A 153 11.47 -1.34 26.99
CA ALA A 153 10.90 -0.38 26.09
C ALA A 153 10.88 -0.95 24.68
N PHE A 154 11.94 -1.63 24.31
CA PHE A 154 12.06 -2.19 23.00
C PHE A 154 11.00 -3.24 22.80
N GLU A 155 10.80 -4.10 23.77
CA GLU A 155 9.80 -5.12 23.67
C GLU A 155 8.40 -4.57 23.60
N ALA A 156 8.17 -3.45 24.28
CA ALA A 156 6.88 -2.83 24.27
C ALA A 156 6.58 -2.23 22.89
N LEU A 157 7.60 -1.91 22.13
CA LEU A 157 7.40 -1.33 20.83
C LEU A 157 7.24 -2.36 19.74
N THR A 158 7.45 -3.61 20.06
CA THR A 158 7.38 -4.63 19.06
C THR A 158 5.97 -4.75 18.55
N PRO A 159 5.78 -4.74 17.28
CA PRO A 159 4.46 -4.82 16.71
C PRO A 159 3.84 -6.09 17.20
N GLY A 160 2.62 -6.08 17.41
CA GLY A 160 1.99 -7.25 17.84
C GLY A 160 2.01 -7.32 19.33
N ARG A 161 2.61 -6.37 19.97
CA ARG A 161 2.62 -6.38 21.33
C ARG A 161 1.86 -5.37 21.81
#